data_f6ef455225cd9643950bd59094e707c9
#
_entry.id   f6ef455225cd9643950bd59094e707c9
#
_cell.length_a   1.000
_cell.length_b   1.000
_cell.length_c   1.000
_cell.angle_alpha   90.00
_cell.angle_beta   90.00
_cell.angle_gamma   90.00
#
_symmetry.space_group_name_H-M   'P 1'
#
loop_
_entity.id
_entity.type
_entity.pdbx_description
1 polymer ?
#
loop_
_entity_poly.entity_id
_entity_poly.type
_entity_poly.pdbx_seq_one_letter_code
_entity_poly.pdbx_strand_id
1 'polypeptide(L)'
;MLKRQFRSEDEFRDFFFGEDAERELIYDNIVNCIDIAISEDKDTAFFAELIVEGDEMDINCHRPEFKENLENALNFYIENEIYEKCKNVQTLIDKL
;
A
#
# COMPACT_ATOMS: atom_id res chain seq x y z
N MET A 1 -8.72 1.09 2.47
CA MET A 1 -7.83 2.05 3.16
C MET A 1 -7.61 1.63 4.59
N LEU A 2 -6.38 1.67 5.05
CA LEU A 2 -5.98 1.31 6.40
C LEU A 2 -6.24 2.48 7.36
N LYS A 3 -6.77 2.17 8.54
CA LYS A 3 -6.95 3.16 9.61
C LYS A 3 -6.33 2.59 10.88
N ARG A 4 -5.34 3.26 11.42
CA ARG A 4 -4.62 2.81 12.62
C ARG A 4 -4.28 3.97 13.54
N GLN A 5 -4.19 3.67 14.82
CA GLN A 5 -3.74 4.60 15.85
C GLN A 5 -2.53 4.00 16.55
N PHE A 6 -1.49 4.80 16.69
CA PHE A 6 -0.24 4.39 17.34
C PHE A 6 0.05 5.28 18.54
N ARG A 7 0.57 4.69 19.61
CA ARG A 7 0.89 5.39 20.84
C ARG A 7 2.23 6.11 20.78
N SER A 8 3.12 5.66 19.89
CA SER A 8 4.46 6.22 19.73
C SER A 8 4.95 6.04 18.30
N GLU A 9 6.02 6.79 17.94
CA GLU A 9 6.67 6.61 16.65
C GLU A 9 7.30 5.21 16.52
N ASP A 10 7.78 4.64 17.62
CA ASP A 10 8.37 3.30 17.60
C ASP A 10 7.34 2.25 17.21
N GLU A 11 6.12 2.34 17.76
CA GLU A 11 5.02 1.44 17.40
C GLU A 11 4.65 1.59 15.92
N PHE A 12 4.60 2.83 15.43
CA PHE A 12 4.36 3.13 14.02
C PHE A 12 5.42 2.51 13.11
N ARG A 13 6.71 2.68 13.45
CA ARG A 13 7.82 2.10 12.68
C ARG A 13 7.78 0.58 12.67
N ASP A 14 7.50 -0.04 13.81
CA ASP A 14 7.41 -1.50 13.91
C ASP A 14 6.29 -2.05 13.03
N PHE A 15 5.17 -1.35 12.94
CA PHE A 15 4.06 -1.78 12.10
C PHE A 15 4.42 -1.80 10.61
N PHE A 16 5.13 -0.78 10.13
CA PHE A 16 5.46 -0.66 8.70
C PHE A 16 6.80 -1.29 8.32
N PHE A 17 7.79 -1.24 9.21
CA PHE A 17 9.17 -1.58 8.89
C PHE A 17 9.80 -2.60 9.83
N GLY A 18 9.11 -3.03 10.88
CA GLY A 18 9.63 -3.99 11.83
C GLY A 18 9.77 -5.41 11.26
N GLU A 19 10.47 -6.28 11.98
CA GLU A 19 10.65 -7.68 11.57
C GLU A 19 9.33 -8.44 11.50
N ASP A 20 8.38 -8.07 12.37
CA ASP A 20 7.05 -8.69 12.43
C ASP A 20 6.01 -7.90 11.63
N ALA A 21 6.45 -6.99 10.76
CA ALA A 21 5.52 -6.20 9.95
C ALA A 21 4.69 -7.10 9.04
N GLU A 22 3.39 -6.83 9.00
CA GLU A 22 2.45 -7.54 8.14
C GLU A 22 2.54 -6.98 6.72
N ARG A 23 3.66 -7.26 6.05
CA ARG A 23 3.96 -6.68 4.73
C ARG A 23 2.96 -7.07 3.66
N GLU A 24 2.49 -8.32 3.68
CA GLU A 24 1.49 -8.76 2.72
C GLU A 24 0.21 -7.93 2.85
N LEU A 25 -0.24 -7.70 4.08
CA LEU A 25 -1.43 -6.88 4.34
C LEU A 25 -1.22 -5.44 3.84
N ILE A 26 -0.03 -4.88 4.07
CA ILE A 26 0.29 -3.53 3.64
C ILE A 26 0.29 -3.43 2.12
N TYR A 27 0.94 -4.35 1.41
CA TYR A 27 0.96 -4.36 -0.04
C TYR A 27 -0.40 -4.66 -0.65
N ASP A 28 -1.18 -5.57 -0.04
CA ASP A 28 -2.56 -5.84 -0.47
C ASP A 28 -3.40 -4.56 -0.40
N ASN A 29 -3.24 -3.79 0.68
CA ASN A 29 -3.95 -2.52 0.83
C ASN A 29 -3.54 -1.50 -0.24
N ILE A 30 -2.25 -1.37 -0.53
CA ILE A 30 -1.73 -0.47 -1.55
C ILE A 30 -2.31 -0.84 -2.93
N VAL A 31 -2.24 -2.10 -3.30
CA VAL A 31 -2.76 -2.59 -4.59
C VAL A 31 -4.25 -2.33 -4.69
N ASN A 32 -5.01 -2.65 -3.65
CA ASN A 32 -6.45 -2.46 -3.64
C ASN A 32 -6.83 -0.98 -3.77
N CYS A 33 -6.15 -0.09 -3.06
CA CYS A 33 -6.42 1.35 -3.13
C CYS A 33 -6.10 1.93 -4.51
N ILE A 34 -5.02 1.46 -5.15
CA ILE A 34 -4.68 1.88 -6.51
C ILE A 34 -5.70 1.34 -7.51
N ASP A 35 -6.14 0.08 -7.36
CA ASP A 35 -7.17 -0.51 -8.21
C ASP A 35 -8.46 0.32 -8.16
N ILE A 36 -8.90 0.70 -6.98
CA ILE A 36 -10.07 1.56 -6.80
C ILE A 36 -9.86 2.91 -7.49
N ALA A 37 -8.70 3.54 -7.32
CA ALA A 37 -8.40 4.82 -7.94
C ALA A 37 -8.41 4.74 -9.47
N ILE A 38 -7.84 3.67 -10.04
CA ILE A 38 -7.86 3.44 -11.48
C ILE A 38 -9.31 3.25 -11.98
N SER A 39 -10.09 2.43 -11.28
CA SER A 39 -11.48 2.12 -11.64
C SER A 39 -12.38 3.36 -11.59
N GLU A 40 -12.11 4.26 -10.66
CA GLU A 40 -12.88 5.50 -10.49
C GLU A 40 -12.26 6.69 -11.24
N ASP A 41 -11.21 6.47 -12.00
CA ASP A 41 -10.47 7.48 -12.76
C ASP A 41 -10.00 8.65 -11.88
N LYS A 42 -9.45 8.32 -10.72
CA LYS A 42 -8.92 9.31 -9.78
C LYS A 42 -7.41 9.44 -9.91
N ASP A 43 -6.89 10.63 -9.61
CA ASP A 43 -5.47 10.94 -9.68
C ASP A 43 -4.70 10.61 -8.40
N THR A 44 -5.40 10.26 -7.33
CA THR A 44 -4.80 9.98 -6.03
C THR A 44 -5.39 8.72 -5.43
N ALA A 45 -4.52 7.85 -4.90
CA ALA A 45 -4.91 6.69 -4.11
C ALA A 45 -4.58 6.96 -2.64
N PHE A 46 -5.54 6.77 -1.76
CA PHE A 46 -5.38 6.97 -0.32
C PHE A 46 -5.17 5.62 0.36
N PHE A 47 -3.97 5.40 0.89
CA PHE A 47 -3.57 4.12 1.46
C PHE A 47 -3.93 3.98 2.93
N ALA A 48 -3.77 5.04 3.71
CA ALA A 48 -3.97 4.97 5.15
C ALA A 48 -4.29 6.33 5.77
N GLU A 49 -5.09 6.28 6.83
CA GLU A 49 -5.29 7.38 7.77
C GLU A 49 -4.71 6.92 9.09
N LEU A 50 -3.72 7.64 9.60
CA LEU A 50 -2.98 7.25 10.79
C LEU A 50 -3.03 8.34 11.84
N ILE A 51 -3.06 7.92 13.11
CA ILE A 51 -2.90 8.82 14.25
C ILE A 51 -1.68 8.32 15.02
N VAL A 52 -0.64 9.16 15.10
CA VAL A 52 0.60 8.84 15.80
C VAL A 52 0.82 9.89 16.88
N GLU A 53 0.81 9.47 18.13
CA GLU A 53 0.94 10.37 19.30
C GLU A 53 -0.08 11.51 19.27
N GLY A 54 -1.29 11.23 18.76
CA GLY A 54 -2.36 12.23 18.66
C GLY A 54 -2.32 13.08 17.40
N ASP A 55 -1.29 13.00 16.59
CA ASP A 55 -1.19 13.72 15.32
C ASP A 55 -1.75 12.88 14.18
N GLU A 56 -2.61 13.50 13.38
CA GLU A 56 -3.17 12.85 12.20
C GLU A 56 -2.20 12.92 11.02
N MET A 57 -2.06 11.81 10.28
CA MET A 57 -1.32 11.81 9.03
C MET A 57 -1.98 10.87 8.03
N ASP A 58 -1.93 11.26 6.76
CA ASP A 58 -2.48 10.47 5.67
C ASP A 58 -1.33 9.99 4.79
N ILE A 59 -1.41 8.73 4.36
CA ILE A 59 -0.47 8.18 3.38
C ILE A 59 -1.22 7.99 2.08
N ASN A 60 -0.73 8.63 1.03
CA ASN A 60 -1.32 8.52 -0.31
C ASN A 60 -0.24 8.59 -1.38
N CYS A 61 -0.62 8.32 -2.62
CA CYS A 61 0.24 8.61 -3.76
C CYS A 61 -0.58 9.14 -4.92
N HIS A 62 0.08 9.89 -5.80
CA HIS A 62 -0.52 10.43 -6.99
C HIS A 62 -0.34 9.50 -8.19
N ARG A 63 -1.17 9.66 -9.22
CA ARG A 63 -1.18 8.79 -10.39
C ARG A 63 0.19 8.53 -11.01
N PRO A 64 1.10 9.50 -11.16
CA PRO A 64 2.44 9.22 -11.70
C PRO A 64 3.25 8.20 -10.88
N GLU A 65 2.89 8.00 -9.61
CA GLU A 65 3.56 7.08 -8.70
C GLU A 65 2.88 5.72 -8.61
N PHE A 66 1.71 5.54 -9.23
CA PHE A 66 0.96 4.29 -9.14
C PHE A 66 1.77 3.11 -9.65
N LYS A 67 2.42 3.27 -10.80
CA LYS A 67 3.20 2.19 -11.40
C LYS A 67 4.35 1.75 -10.50
N GLU A 68 5.10 2.68 -9.92
CA GLU A 68 6.20 2.37 -9.02
C GLU A 68 5.71 1.60 -7.79
N ASN A 69 4.62 2.05 -7.18
CA ASN A 69 4.05 1.36 -6.03
C ASN A 69 3.54 -0.04 -6.37
N LEU A 70 2.94 -0.21 -7.55
CA LEU A 70 2.51 -1.53 -8.03
C LEU A 70 3.71 -2.44 -8.32
N GLU A 71 4.78 -1.92 -8.90
CA GLU A 71 6.00 -2.68 -9.15
C GLU A 71 6.65 -3.13 -7.84
N ASN A 72 6.64 -2.30 -6.81
CA ASN A 72 7.15 -2.66 -5.49
C ASN A 72 6.32 -3.80 -4.87
N ALA A 73 5.00 -3.74 -5.00
CA ALA A 73 4.13 -4.82 -4.54
C ALA A 73 4.37 -6.10 -5.33
N LEU A 74 4.52 -5.99 -6.65
CA LEU A 74 4.81 -7.14 -7.52
C LEU A 74 6.10 -7.82 -7.10
N ASN A 75 7.16 -7.07 -6.87
CA ASN A 75 8.44 -7.61 -6.42
C ASN A 75 8.31 -8.33 -5.08
N PHE A 76 7.55 -7.76 -4.14
CA PHE A 76 7.29 -8.40 -2.86
C PHE A 76 6.57 -9.74 -3.05
N TYR A 77 5.53 -9.78 -3.89
CA TYR A 77 4.78 -11.01 -4.13
C TYR A 77 5.66 -12.08 -4.82
N ILE A 78 6.51 -11.68 -5.76
CA ILE A 78 7.43 -12.61 -6.42
C ILE A 78 8.43 -13.19 -5.41
N GLU A 79 9.04 -12.34 -4.58
CA GLU A 79 10.02 -12.77 -3.58
C GLU A 79 9.42 -13.73 -2.55
N ASN A 80 8.14 -13.61 -2.26
CA ASN A 80 7.43 -14.44 -1.30
C ASN A 80 6.60 -15.54 -1.95
N GLU A 81 6.76 -15.74 -3.26
CA GLU A 81 6.09 -16.80 -4.02
C GLU A 81 4.55 -16.74 -3.96
N ILE A 82 4.00 -15.51 -3.88
CA ILE A 82 2.55 -15.28 -3.86
C ILE A 82 2.09 -14.99 -5.29
N TYR A 83 2.23 -15.99 -6.16
CA TYR A 83 2.08 -15.81 -7.61
C TYR A 83 0.65 -15.48 -8.06
N GLU A 84 -0.36 -15.92 -7.32
CA GLU A 84 -1.74 -15.58 -7.65
C GLU A 84 -2.04 -14.07 -7.57
N LYS A 85 -1.31 -13.34 -6.74
CA LYS A 85 -1.44 -11.88 -6.63
C LYS A 85 -0.63 -11.14 -7.68
N CYS A 86 0.42 -11.75 -8.21
CA CYS A 86 1.27 -11.17 -9.25
C CYS A 86 0.47 -10.86 -10.51
N LYS A 87 -0.39 -11.77 -10.93
CA LYS A 87 -1.21 -11.60 -12.13
C LYS A 87 -2.11 -10.38 -12.04
N ASN A 88 -2.76 -10.19 -10.90
CA ASN A 88 -3.63 -9.04 -10.67
C ASN A 88 -2.85 -7.71 -10.74
N VAL A 89 -1.70 -7.67 -10.09
CA VAL A 89 -0.85 -6.48 -10.08
C VAL A 89 -0.37 -6.16 -11.49
N GLN A 90 0.08 -7.16 -12.24
CA GLN A 90 0.53 -6.96 -13.61
C GLN A 90 -0.60 -6.41 -14.51
N THR A 91 -1.81 -6.91 -14.31
CA THR A 91 -2.98 -6.39 -15.05
C THR A 91 -3.20 -4.91 -14.76
N LEU A 92 -3.05 -4.48 -13.50
CA LEU A 92 -3.18 -3.07 -13.13
C LEU A 92 -2.08 -2.21 -13.75
N ILE A 93 -0.84 -2.69 -13.74
CA ILE A 93 0.30 -2.00 -14.36
C ILE A 93 0.03 -1.80 -15.86
N ASP A 94 -0.50 -2.80 -16.53
CA ASP A 94 -0.80 -2.75 -17.97
C ASP A 94 -1.89 -1.74 -18.32
N LYS A 95 -2.72 -1.35 -17.35
CA LYS A 95 -3.73 -0.30 -17.55
C LYS A 95 -3.17 1.12 -17.46
N LEU A 96 -1.97 1.25 -16.95
CA LEU A 96 -1.27 2.54 -16.83
C LEU A 96 -0.39 2.80 -18.06
#